data_5db0cdaf463b3a29e07cc6552ad28d7e
#
_entry.id   5db0cdaf463b3a29e07cc6552ad28d7e
#
_cell.length_a   1.000
_cell.length_b   1.000
_cell.length_c   1.000
_cell.angle_alpha   90.00
_cell.angle_beta   90.00
_cell.angle_gamma   90.00
#
_symmetry.space_group_name_H-M   'P 1'
#
loop_
_entity.id
_entity.type
_entity.pdbx_description
1 polymer ?
#
loop_
_entity_poly.entity_id
_entity_poly.type
_entity_poly.pdbx_seq_one_letter_code
_entity_poly.pdbx_strand_id
1 'polypeptide(L)'
;MSQRYCIDIDGTICTPGTCKSCQYEGATPKKDRIAYINKLYDEGNYIIYFTARAMGRNSDLPNEEARIKAKEIIEPLTKMQLDIWGCKYHELIFGKPHADYFIDDKAWHDKVFFNDKR
;
A
#
# COMPACT_ATOMS: atom_id res chain seq x y z
N MET A 1 -0.57 -22.64 9.25
CA MET A 1 -0.92 -21.55 10.16
C MET A 1 -0.97 -20.23 9.41
N SER A 2 -1.94 -19.41 9.75
CA SER A 2 -2.06 -18.11 9.08
C SER A 2 -1.04 -17.11 9.63
N GLN A 3 -0.57 -16.26 8.75
CA GLN A 3 0.32 -15.14 9.06
C GLN A 3 -0.41 -13.85 8.73
N ARG A 4 -0.01 -12.75 9.36
CA ARG A 4 -0.54 -11.43 9.07
C ARG A 4 0.52 -10.65 8.32
N TYR A 5 0.16 -10.20 7.13
CA TYR A 5 1.07 -9.40 6.28
C TYR A 5 0.55 -7.97 6.18
N CYS A 6 1.42 -7.03 6.45
CA CYS A 6 1.13 -5.60 6.30
C CYS A 6 1.94 -5.10 5.12
N ILE A 7 1.27 -4.69 4.06
CA ILE A 7 1.88 -4.47 2.76
C ILE A 7 1.64 -3.04 2.29
N ASP A 8 2.70 -2.36 1.88
CA ASP A 8 2.63 -1.03 1.31
C ASP A 8 2.00 -1.09 -0.10
N ILE A 9 1.52 0.05 -0.58
CA ILE A 9 0.90 0.15 -1.90
C ILE A 9 1.87 0.73 -2.92
N ASP A 10 2.11 2.04 -2.88
CA ASP A 10 2.95 2.71 -3.90
C ASP A 10 4.41 2.28 -3.79
N GLY A 11 4.97 1.86 -4.91
CA GLY A 11 6.33 1.33 -4.95
C GLY A 11 6.42 -0.14 -4.59
N THR A 12 5.36 -0.73 -4.05
CA THR A 12 5.36 -2.14 -3.61
C THR A 12 4.47 -2.99 -4.51
N ILE A 13 3.18 -2.63 -4.66
CA ILE A 13 2.28 -3.37 -5.56
C ILE A 13 1.92 -2.59 -6.80
N CYS A 14 2.40 -1.36 -6.92
CA CYS A 14 2.19 -0.55 -8.11
C CYS A 14 3.35 0.43 -8.28
N THR A 15 3.47 0.96 -9.49
CA THR A 15 4.43 2.02 -9.81
C THR A 15 3.64 3.32 -9.91
N PRO A 16 3.99 4.37 -9.15
CA PRO A 16 3.30 5.65 -9.27
C PRO A 16 3.44 6.25 -10.66
N GLY A 17 2.45 7.04 -11.06
CA GLY A 17 2.50 7.77 -12.32
C GLY A 17 3.54 8.88 -12.31
N THR A 18 3.90 9.36 -13.48
CA THR A 18 4.95 10.39 -13.63
C THR A 18 4.44 11.81 -13.47
N CYS A 19 3.15 12.02 -13.54
CA CYS A 19 2.54 13.32 -13.34
C CYS A 19 2.58 13.70 -11.86
N LYS A 20 3.14 14.86 -11.52
CA LYS A 20 3.29 15.26 -10.13
C LYS A 20 1.96 15.39 -9.39
N SER A 21 0.94 15.90 -10.07
CA SER A 21 -0.37 16.12 -9.43
C SER A 21 -1.32 14.95 -9.56
N CYS A 22 -0.96 13.93 -10.35
CA CYS A 22 -1.82 12.79 -10.62
C CYS A 22 -1.09 11.45 -10.47
N GLN A 23 -0.05 11.40 -9.64
CA GLN A 23 0.78 10.20 -9.51
C GLN A 23 -0.01 8.98 -9.02
N TYR A 24 -1.02 9.19 -8.18
CA TYR A 24 -1.82 8.07 -7.70
C TYR A 24 -2.79 7.60 -8.78
N GLU A 25 -3.44 8.54 -9.46
CA GLU A 25 -4.36 8.23 -10.54
C GLU A 25 -3.68 7.48 -11.69
N GLY A 26 -2.42 7.82 -11.95
CA GLY A 26 -1.64 7.20 -13.00
C GLY A 26 -0.86 5.97 -12.59
N ALA A 27 -1.12 5.43 -11.41
CA ALA A 27 -0.37 4.27 -10.92
C ALA A 27 -0.63 3.04 -11.78
N THR A 28 0.43 2.27 -12.01
CA THR A 28 0.39 1.03 -12.78
C THR A 28 0.59 -0.16 -11.86
N PRO A 29 -0.32 -1.15 -11.87
CA PRO A 29 -0.21 -2.30 -10.96
C PRO A 29 0.95 -3.22 -11.34
N LYS A 30 1.61 -3.76 -10.34
CA LYS A 30 2.60 -4.83 -10.51
C LYS A 30 1.85 -6.15 -10.37
N LYS A 31 1.37 -6.65 -11.50
CA LYS A 31 0.44 -7.78 -11.53
C LYS A 31 0.97 -9.05 -10.87
N ASP A 32 2.26 -9.33 -11.05
CA ASP A 32 2.86 -10.53 -10.46
C ASP A 32 2.87 -10.47 -8.93
N ARG A 33 3.14 -9.29 -8.39
CA ARG A 33 3.15 -9.10 -6.94
C ARG A 33 1.76 -9.21 -6.37
N ILE A 34 0.78 -8.60 -7.04
CA ILE A 34 -0.62 -8.69 -6.62
C ILE A 34 -1.09 -10.13 -6.65
N ALA A 35 -0.74 -10.87 -7.69
CA ALA A 35 -1.09 -12.29 -7.79
C ALA A 35 -0.50 -13.09 -6.63
N TYR A 36 0.74 -12.80 -6.26
CA TYR A 36 1.37 -13.50 -5.13
C TYR A 36 0.66 -13.18 -3.82
N ILE A 37 0.32 -11.91 -3.58
CA ILE A 37 -0.41 -11.53 -2.37
C ILE A 37 -1.79 -12.19 -2.33
N ASN A 38 -2.48 -12.22 -3.49
CA ASN A 38 -3.78 -12.88 -3.57
C ASN A 38 -3.67 -14.38 -3.27
N LYS A 39 -2.58 -15.00 -3.67
CA LYS A 39 -2.32 -16.40 -3.34
C LYS A 39 -2.17 -16.57 -1.82
N LEU A 40 -1.45 -15.68 -1.17
CA LEU A 40 -1.34 -15.70 0.30
C LEU A 40 -2.71 -15.56 0.94
N TYR A 41 -3.54 -14.67 0.41
CA TYR A 41 -4.90 -14.48 0.90
C TYR A 41 -5.69 -15.79 0.77
N ASP A 42 -5.63 -16.42 -0.40
CA ASP A 42 -6.36 -17.66 -0.67
C ASP A 42 -5.88 -18.82 0.22
N GLU A 43 -4.62 -18.77 0.65
CA GLU A 43 -4.04 -19.78 1.55
C GLU A 43 -4.41 -19.55 3.01
N GLY A 44 -5.24 -18.55 3.30
CA GLY A 44 -5.72 -18.31 4.66
C GLY A 44 -4.95 -17.27 5.45
N ASN A 45 -4.03 -16.55 4.81
CA ASN A 45 -3.28 -15.49 5.49
C ASN A 45 -4.09 -14.21 5.56
N TYR A 46 -3.81 -13.40 6.57
CA TYR A 46 -4.51 -12.14 6.80
C TYR A 46 -3.73 -11.01 6.10
N ILE A 47 -4.38 -10.31 5.18
CA ILE A 47 -3.72 -9.29 4.35
C ILE A 47 -4.19 -7.90 4.75
N ILE A 48 -3.24 -7.04 5.05
CA ILE A 48 -3.46 -5.63 5.38
C ILE A 48 -2.70 -4.78 4.36
N TYR A 49 -3.38 -3.89 3.66
CA TYR A 49 -2.70 -2.86 2.87
C TYR A 49 -2.60 -1.60 3.71
N PHE A 50 -1.40 -1.04 3.80
CA PHE A 50 -1.10 0.11 4.65
C PHE A 50 -0.39 1.16 3.79
N THR A 51 -0.98 2.35 3.66
CA THR A 51 -0.50 3.33 2.71
C THR A 51 -0.23 4.69 3.35
N ALA A 52 0.82 5.35 2.84
CA ALA A 52 1.16 6.73 3.19
C ALA A 52 0.60 7.73 2.17
N ARG A 53 -0.31 7.28 1.28
CA ARG A 53 -0.89 8.17 0.26
C ARG A 53 -1.43 9.43 0.90
N ALA A 54 -1.11 10.57 0.29
CA ALA A 54 -1.49 11.91 0.72
C ALA A 54 -0.90 12.35 2.06
N MET A 55 -0.13 11.53 2.77
CA MET A 55 0.50 11.92 4.03
C MET A 55 1.57 12.99 3.81
N GLY A 56 2.33 12.90 2.72
CA GLY A 56 3.33 13.91 2.39
C GLY A 56 2.73 15.30 2.16
N ARG A 57 1.51 15.36 1.64
CA ARG A 57 0.80 16.62 1.40
C ARG A 57 0.39 17.31 2.69
N ASN A 58 0.31 16.55 3.78
CA ASN A 58 -0.13 17.02 5.07
C ASN A 58 0.96 16.88 6.14
N SER A 59 2.22 16.88 5.71
CA SER A 59 3.35 16.61 6.61
C SER A 59 3.58 17.70 7.64
N ASP A 60 2.99 18.89 7.45
CA ASP A 60 3.06 20.00 8.39
C ASP A 60 2.02 19.87 9.52
N LEU A 61 1.13 18.91 9.44
CA LEU A 61 0.10 18.70 10.45
C LEU A 61 0.53 17.62 11.45
N PRO A 62 -0.03 17.63 12.68
CA PRO A 62 0.14 16.50 13.57
C PRO A 62 -0.27 15.21 12.89
N ASN A 63 0.40 14.12 13.21
CA ASN A 63 0.21 12.85 12.50
C ASN A 63 -1.25 12.39 12.45
N GLU A 64 -1.99 12.58 13.54
CA GLU A 64 -3.39 12.16 13.58
C GLU A 64 -4.25 12.96 12.62
N GLU A 65 -4.06 14.30 12.59
CA GLU A 65 -4.80 15.15 11.65
C GLU A 65 -4.41 14.86 10.21
N ALA A 66 -3.13 14.63 9.95
CA ALA A 66 -2.65 14.28 8.62
C ALA A 66 -3.29 13.00 8.12
N ARG A 67 -3.42 12.00 9.00
CA ARG A 67 -4.03 10.73 8.66
C ARG A 67 -5.50 10.88 8.29
N ILE A 68 -6.24 11.68 9.06
CA ILE A 68 -7.67 11.90 8.80
C ILE A 68 -7.86 12.60 7.45
N LYS A 69 -7.08 13.63 7.19
CA LYS A 69 -7.16 14.35 5.92
C LYS A 69 -6.75 13.50 4.73
N ALA A 70 -5.68 12.73 4.90
CA ALA A 70 -5.22 11.84 3.84
C ALA A 70 -6.30 10.83 3.46
N LYS A 71 -6.93 10.24 4.46
CA LYS A 71 -7.99 9.28 4.22
C LYS A 71 -9.16 9.90 3.47
N GLU A 72 -9.62 11.08 3.91
CA GLU A 72 -10.74 11.76 3.26
C GLU A 72 -10.47 12.03 1.78
N ILE A 73 -9.24 12.45 1.46
CA ILE A 73 -8.87 12.83 0.11
C ILE A 73 -8.68 11.62 -0.80
N ILE A 74 -8.05 10.56 -0.30
CA ILE A 74 -7.50 9.52 -1.18
C ILE A 74 -8.22 8.16 -1.06
N GLU A 75 -9.08 7.97 -0.08
CA GLU A 75 -9.72 6.68 0.13
C GLU A 75 -10.55 6.21 -1.07
N PRO A 76 -11.41 7.05 -1.66
CA PRO A 76 -12.22 6.59 -2.79
C PRO A 76 -11.39 6.09 -3.97
N LEU A 77 -10.35 6.84 -4.34
CA LEU A 77 -9.47 6.45 -5.45
C LEU A 77 -8.73 5.15 -5.13
N THR A 78 -8.20 5.05 -3.92
CA THR A 78 -7.41 3.88 -3.53
C THR A 78 -8.26 2.61 -3.54
N LYS A 79 -9.46 2.67 -2.99
CA LYS A 79 -10.37 1.52 -3.00
C LYS A 79 -10.74 1.12 -4.42
N MET A 80 -11.01 2.09 -5.28
CA MET A 80 -11.34 1.83 -6.67
C MET A 80 -10.18 1.11 -7.38
N GLN A 81 -8.96 1.59 -7.17
CA GLN A 81 -7.78 0.97 -7.79
C GLN A 81 -7.56 -0.46 -7.32
N LEU A 82 -7.60 -0.69 -6.00
CA LEU A 82 -7.43 -2.04 -5.47
C LEU A 82 -8.48 -2.99 -6.03
N ASP A 83 -9.71 -2.51 -6.18
CA ASP A 83 -10.79 -3.30 -6.75
C ASP A 83 -10.55 -3.62 -8.22
N ILE A 84 -10.18 -2.61 -9.02
CA ILE A 84 -9.88 -2.79 -10.44
C ILE A 84 -8.69 -3.72 -10.63
N TRP A 85 -7.68 -3.62 -9.79
CA TRP A 85 -6.48 -4.46 -9.87
C TRP A 85 -6.72 -5.88 -9.36
N GLY A 86 -7.89 -6.16 -8.81
CA GLY A 86 -8.25 -7.47 -8.30
C GLY A 86 -7.57 -7.85 -7.01
N CYS A 87 -7.16 -6.87 -6.21
CA CYS A 87 -6.49 -7.13 -4.93
C CYS A 87 -7.45 -7.72 -3.91
N LYS A 88 -7.01 -8.78 -3.25
CA LYS A 88 -7.74 -9.40 -2.15
C LYS A 88 -7.09 -9.00 -0.85
N TYR A 89 -7.89 -8.49 0.09
CA TYR A 89 -7.35 -8.04 1.37
C TYR A 89 -8.45 -8.02 2.42
N HIS A 90 -8.03 -7.95 3.70
CA HIS A 90 -8.96 -7.87 4.82
C HIS A 90 -9.09 -6.45 5.34
N GLU A 91 -7.99 -5.70 5.33
CA GLU A 91 -7.99 -4.32 5.81
C GLU A 91 -7.23 -3.41 4.88
N LEU A 92 -7.69 -2.18 4.78
CA LEU A 92 -6.99 -1.10 4.11
C LEU A 92 -6.83 0.02 5.13
N ILE A 93 -5.59 0.33 5.50
CA ILE A 93 -5.29 1.31 6.52
C ILE A 93 -4.55 2.49 5.91
N PHE A 94 -5.03 3.68 6.19
CA PHE A 94 -4.41 4.93 5.80
C PHE A 94 -3.60 5.50 6.96
N GLY A 95 -2.68 6.42 6.66
CA GLY A 95 -1.94 7.11 7.70
C GLY A 95 -0.59 6.51 8.03
N LYS A 96 -0.03 5.70 7.14
CA LYS A 96 1.36 5.30 7.27
C LYS A 96 2.20 6.58 7.26
N PRO A 97 3.10 6.80 8.24
CA PRO A 97 3.87 8.03 8.28
C PRO A 97 4.67 8.26 7.00
N HIS A 98 4.76 9.52 6.59
CA HIS A 98 5.63 9.91 5.48
C HIS A 98 7.05 9.97 6.02
N ALA A 99 7.88 9.00 5.66
CA ALA A 99 9.23 8.87 6.18
C ALA A 99 10.17 8.37 5.11
N ASP A 100 11.44 8.65 5.27
CA ASP A 100 12.47 8.15 4.34
C ASP A 100 12.88 6.72 4.69
N TYR A 101 12.83 6.36 5.96
CA TYR A 101 13.24 5.03 6.44
C TYR A 101 12.25 4.48 7.44
N PHE A 102 11.98 3.20 7.33
CA PHE A 102 11.21 2.45 8.33
C PHE A 102 12.14 1.40 8.92
N ILE A 103 12.41 1.52 10.21
CA ILE A 103 13.32 0.63 10.93
C ILE A 103 12.48 -0.24 11.84
N ASP A 104 12.47 -1.54 11.55
CA ASP A 104 11.55 -2.48 12.18
C ASP A 104 12.17 -3.87 12.13
N ASP A 105 12.03 -4.62 13.19
CA ASP A 105 12.59 -5.98 13.28
C ASP A 105 11.80 -7.00 12.45
N LYS A 106 10.61 -6.67 12.00
CA LYS A 106 9.73 -7.58 11.24
C LYS A 106 9.59 -7.22 9.77
N ALA A 107 10.12 -6.07 9.38
CA ALA A 107 9.94 -5.58 8.03
C ALA A 107 10.87 -6.27 7.04
N TRP A 108 10.33 -6.58 5.87
CA TRP A 108 11.10 -7.08 4.74
C TRP A 108 11.08 -6.02 3.66
N HIS A 109 12.21 -5.77 3.04
CA HIS A 109 12.23 -4.91 1.85
C HIS A 109 11.45 -5.62 0.75
N ASP A 110 10.64 -4.87 0.01
CA ASP A 110 9.77 -5.45 -1.02
C ASP A 110 10.54 -6.27 -2.06
N LYS A 111 11.70 -5.79 -2.47
CA LYS A 111 12.52 -6.50 -3.45
C LYS A 111 12.98 -7.87 -2.95
N VAL A 112 13.27 -7.96 -1.66
CA VAL A 112 13.67 -9.23 -1.04
C VAL A 112 12.47 -10.16 -0.92
N PHE A 113 11.34 -9.62 -0.45
CA PHE A 113 10.14 -10.41 -0.24
C PHE A 113 9.63 -11.04 -1.53
N PHE A 114 9.61 -10.27 -2.62
CA PHE A 114 9.09 -10.74 -3.89
C PHE A 114 10.13 -11.40 -4.81
N ASN A 115 11.40 -11.39 -4.43
CA ASN A 115 12.50 -11.75 -5.32
C ASN A 115 12.32 -13.10 -6.00
N ASP A 116 11.96 -14.12 -5.26
CA ASP A 116 11.81 -15.47 -5.80
C ASP A 116 10.36 -15.87 -6.01
N LYS A 117 9.43 -14.90 -6.06
CA LYS A 117 8.00 -15.17 -6.06
C LYS A 117 7.32 -14.88 -7.40
N ARG A 118 8.11 -14.48 -8.37
CA ARG A 118 7.56 -14.15 -9.69
C ARG A 118 7.78 -15.28 -10.65
#